data_2fe2f6a45def2abea9412a102695c771
#
_entry.id   2fe2f6a45def2abea9412a102695c771
#
_cell.length_a   1.000
_cell.length_b   1.000
_cell.length_c   1.000
_cell.angle_alpha   90.00
_cell.angle_beta   90.00
_cell.angle_gamma   90.00
#
_symmetry.space_group_name_H-M   'P 1'
#
loop_
_entity.id
_entity.type
_entity.pdbx_description
1 polymer ?
#
loop_
_entity_poly.entity_id
_entity_poly.type
_entity_poly.pdbx_seq_one_letter_code
_entity_poly.pdbx_strand_id
1 'polypeptide(L)'
;MTSQKSSLAVLTVGAIGVVYGDIGTSVLYAIKEVFGSGHVPFTPDNVYGILSIFFWTLTVIVSLKYVSLVLRADNNGEGGLIAMLALASTAVQDRPELRKVLLLVGIFGTSLFYGDGVITPAISVLSAVEGLEVISPTFTKAVIPTTLVILFGLFAMQKHGTAGIGKFFGPITIVWFAVLALLGVSQIVTHPEILFALSPHYALMFMWENPGITFIILGAVVLCVTGAEALYADLGHFGKKPIRLAWFSVVMPSLVLNYFGQGALLLSNPAAVKNPFYLMAPDWALIPLVVLATLATVIASQALITGAFSVTKQAIQMGYLPRLRILHTSVRDTGQIYMPFVNWGLFVTIVLAVVMFRSSSNLAAAYGIAVCTDMLITTILTFYVIRYGWKYPLALCIAATSVFFLVDFAFFASNLMKLFAGGWFPLVIGGAVFTLMITWKQGRQILNEKLRTDAIDLSSFLDAVFVSPPLRVEGTAVFMTAEPGIVPNAMLHNLKHNKVLHDQNLFVTVVNHEVPWIGMDKRLQVESLGHDCWQVNIHYGFKNDLDLPRALQQIKNRGCQLEPMTTSYFLSRDTVIPTIGSGMAAWREKLFAQMHHNASGAADFLNLPNNSVVELGSKIEI
;
A
#
# COMPACT_ATOMS: atom_id res chain seq x y z
N MET A 1 -18.29 -15.75 17.07
CA MET A 1 -17.25 -15.47 18.08
C MET A 1 -17.23 -13.98 18.31
N THR A 2 -17.57 -13.52 19.51
CA THR A 2 -17.52 -12.11 19.89
C THR A 2 -16.07 -11.66 19.89
N SER A 3 -15.70 -10.83 18.90
CA SER A 3 -14.42 -10.12 18.87
C SER A 3 -14.31 -9.33 20.19
N GLN A 4 -13.40 -9.73 21.07
CA GLN A 4 -13.01 -8.89 22.21
C GLN A 4 -12.49 -7.57 21.63
N LYS A 5 -13.24 -6.49 21.78
CA LYS A 5 -12.81 -5.15 21.37
C LYS A 5 -11.53 -4.82 22.17
N SER A 6 -10.40 -4.78 21.49
CA SER A 6 -9.14 -4.33 22.09
C SER A 6 -9.35 -2.95 22.74
N SER A 7 -8.75 -2.71 23.90
CA SER A 7 -8.89 -1.41 24.56
C SER A 7 -8.26 -0.29 23.72
N LEU A 8 -8.79 0.93 23.85
CA LEU A 8 -8.26 2.10 23.14
C LEU A 8 -6.74 2.26 23.36
N ALA A 9 -6.27 2.00 24.58
CA ALA A 9 -4.86 2.08 24.94
C ALA A 9 -4.01 1.07 24.15
N VAL A 10 -4.45 -0.20 24.04
CA VAL A 10 -3.74 -1.24 23.28
C VAL A 10 -3.68 -0.88 21.81
N LEU A 11 -4.78 -0.38 21.22
CA LEU A 11 -4.81 0.06 19.82
C LEU A 11 -3.92 1.29 19.60
N THR A 12 -3.86 2.21 20.57
CA THR A 12 -2.99 3.40 20.47
C THR A 12 -1.51 3.00 20.52
N VAL A 13 -1.12 2.10 21.44
CA VAL A 13 0.24 1.56 21.50
C VAL A 13 0.60 0.82 20.21
N GLY A 14 -0.33 0.03 19.68
CA GLY A 14 -0.15 -0.63 18.37
C GLY A 14 0.03 0.37 17.23
N ALA A 15 -0.77 1.43 17.21
CA ALA A 15 -0.64 2.50 16.20
C ALA A 15 0.73 3.22 16.31
N ILE A 16 1.23 3.52 17.52
CA ILE A 16 2.57 4.08 17.70
C ILE A 16 3.63 3.15 17.11
N GLY A 17 3.49 1.84 17.32
CA GLY A 17 4.46 0.85 16.89
C GLY A 17 4.51 0.61 15.39
N VAL A 18 3.37 0.62 14.72
CA VAL A 18 3.27 0.24 13.30
C VAL A 18 3.12 1.46 12.40
N VAL A 19 2.13 2.31 12.71
CA VAL A 19 1.75 3.43 11.83
C VAL A 19 2.79 4.53 11.82
N TYR A 20 3.39 4.82 12.98
CA TYR A 20 4.29 5.97 13.17
C TYR A 20 5.78 5.61 13.14
N GLY A 21 6.12 4.35 12.82
CA GLY A 21 7.50 3.91 12.72
C GLY A 21 8.28 4.71 11.68
N ASP A 22 7.74 4.86 10.49
CA ASP A 22 8.41 5.52 9.37
C ASP A 22 8.61 7.02 9.61
N ILE A 23 7.55 7.77 9.93
CA ILE A 23 7.68 9.20 10.24
C ILE A 23 8.59 9.45 11.45
N GLY A 24 8.66 8.48 12.39
CA GLY A 24 9.55 8.53 13.55
C GLY A 24 11.03 8.38 13.21
N THR A 25 11.38 7.79 12.08
CA THR A 25 12.77 7.58 11.65
C THR A 25 13.29 8.72 10.77
N SER A 26 12.43 9.61 10.30
CA SER A 26 12.82 10.77 9.48
C SER A 26 13.78 11.73 10.20
N VAL A 27 13.79 11.76 11.54
CA VAL A 27 14.70 12.56 12.35
C VAL A 27 16.17 12.21 12.14
N LEU A 28 16.46 11.00 11.65
CA LEU A 28 17.83 10.52 11.40
C LEU A 28 18.50 11.25 10.24
N TYR A 29 17.70 11.75 9.28
CA TYR A 29 18.25 12.30 8.03
C TYR A 29 17.66 13.65 7.61
N ALA A 30 16.45 14.05 8.03
CA ALA A 30 15.77 15.21 7.47
C ALA A 30 16.53 16.54 7.74
N ILE A 31 16.95 16.81 8.96
CA ILE A 31 17.73 18.02 9.31
C ILE A 31 19.11 18.00 8.64
N LYS A 32 19.78 16.83 8.66
CA LYS A 32 21.06 16.64 7.98
C LYS A 32 20.97 17.03 6.50
N GLU A 33 19.89 16.65 5.80
CA GLU A 33 19.72 16.93 4.37
C GLU A 33 19.46 18.41 4.09
N VAL A 34 18.71 19.10 4.94
CA VAL A 34 18.42 20.52 4.74
C VAL A 34 19.68 21.37 4.92
N PHE A 35 20.41 21.16 6.00
CA PHE A 35 21.60 21.94 6.32
C PHE A 35 22.89 21.42 5.67
N GLY A 36 22.97 20.11 5.42
CA GLY A 36 24.13 19.46 4.80
C GLY A 36 24.36 19.80 3.34
N SER A 37 23.33 20.34 2.65
CA SER A 37 23.43 20.82 1.28
C SER A 37 24.39 22.00 1.09
N GLY A 38 24.80 22.68 2.19
CA GLY A 38 25.67 23.85 2.16
C GLY A 38 25.05 25.14 1.60
N HIS A 39 23.76 25.10 1.24
CA HIS A 39 23.05 26.25 0.69
C HIS A 39 22.56 27.22 1.77
N VAL A 40 22.47 26.78 3.02
CA VAL A 40 21.92 27.55 4.12
C VAL A 40 23.04 28.00 5.05
N PRO A 41 23.28 29.31 5.20
CA PRO A 41 24.18 29.85 6.22
C PRO A 41 23.67 29.56 7.63
N PHE A 42 24.55 29.16 8.55
CA PHE A 42 24.21 28.92 9.95
C PHE A 42 24.08 30.24 10.73
N THR A 43 22.97 30.92 10.52
CA THR A 43 22.58 32.10 11.34
C THR A 43 21.35 31.70 12.18
N PRO A 44 21.16 32.31 13.37
CA PRO A 44 19.99 32.05 14.21
C PRO A 44 18.66 32.17 13.44
N ASP A 45 18.51 33.25 12.65
CA ASP A 45 17.27 33.50 11.89
C ASP A 45 17.00 32.43 10.85
N ASN A 46 18.02 31.93 10.14
CA ASN A 46 17.88 30.83 9.18
C ASN A 46 17.53 29.54 9.87
N VAL A 47 18.13 29.23 11.02
CA VAL A 47 17.80 28.01 11.78
C VAL A 47 16.36 28.08 12.29
N TYR A 48 15.93 29.24 12.85
CA TYR A 48 14.54 29.42 13.28
C TYR A 48 13.58 29.35 12.11
N GLY A 49 13.90 29.93 10.97
CA GLY A 49 13.09 29.89 9.76
C GLY A 49 12.87 28.48 9.27
N ILE A 50 13.93 27.68 9.16
CA ILE A 50 13.85 26.27 8.71
C ILE A 50 13.09 25.41 9.71
N LEU A 51 13.36 25.52 11.00
CA LEU A 51 12.61 24.76 12.01
C LEU A 51 11.14 25.14 12.04
N SER A 52 10.83 26.42 11.83
CA SER A 52 9.46 26.90 11.67
C SER A 52 8.80 26.23 10.44
N ILE A 53 9.50 26.13 9.31
CA ILE A 53 9.00 25.41 8.12
C ILE A 53 8.75 23.92 8.47
N PHE A 54 9.64 23.24 9.20
CA PHE A 54 9.42 21.85 9.65
C PHE A 54 8.16 21.72 10.51
N PHE A 55 8.02 22.56 11.53
CA PHE A 55 6.86 22.54 12.43
C PHE A 55 5.56 22.77 11.69
N TRP A 56 5.51 23.77 10.82
CA TRP A 56 4.29 24.08 10.07
C TRP A 56 4.01 23.06 8.96
N THR A 57 5.04 22.45 8.38
CA THR A 57 4.87 21.31 7.45
C THR A 57 4.23 20.11 8.15
N LEU A 58 4.72 19.71 9.33
CA LEU A 58 4.10 18.66 10.15
C LEU A 58 2.66 19.02 10.53
N THR A 59 2.42 20.30 10.86
CA THR A 59 1.09 20.78 11.23
C THR A 59 0.13 20.74 10.04
N VAL A 60 0.50 21.30 8.89
CA VAL A 60 -0.37 21.42 7.72
C VAL A 60 -0.57 20.06 7.05
N ILE A 61 0.52 19.34 6.79
CA ILE A 61 0.45 18.09 6.03
C ILE A 61 -0.02 16.94 6.92
N VAL A 62 0.62 16.67 8.03
CA VAL A 62 0.26 15.50 8.82
C VAL A 62 -0.98 15.77 9.66
N SER A 63 -1.01 16.83 10.47
CA SER A 63 -2.11 17.08 11.41
C SER A 63 -3.40 17.52 10.72
N LEU A 64 -3.35 18.47 9.79
CA LEU A 64 -4.55 19.00 9.13
C LEU A 64 -4.96 18.15 7.92
N LYS A 65 -4.04 17.87 6.97
CA LYS A 65 -4.37 17.12 5.77
C LYS A 65 -4.67 15.65 6.10
N TYR A 66 -3.69 14.88 6.62
CA TYR A 66 -3.87 13.44 6.81
C TYR A 66 -4.74 13.13 8.02
N VAL A 67 -4.35 13.54 9.23
CA VAL A 67 -5.02 13.15 10.48
C VAL A 67 -6.42 13.77 10.61
N SER A 68 -6.64 15.00 10.14
CA SER A 68 -7.94 15.68 10.29
C SER A 68 -8.87 15.49 9.09
N LEU A 69 -8.38 15.55 7.85
CA LEU A 69 -9.19 15.52 6.64
C LEU A 69 -9.20 14.12 5.98
N VAL A 70 -8.04 13.61 5.56
CA VAL A 70 -7.93 12.36 4.77
C VAL A 70 -8.45 11.15 5.55
N LEU A 71 -8.17 11.05 6.85
CA LEU A 71 -8.73 9.98 7.71
C LEU A 71 -10.27 9.96 7.79
N ARG A 72 -10.97 11.00 7.30
CA ARG A 72 -12.44 10.98 7.21
C ARG A 72 -12.94 10.22 5.98
N ALA A 73 -12.12 10.17 4.92
CA ALA A 73 -12.43 9.46 3.69
C ALA A 73 -12.15 7.96 3.85
N ASP A 74 -12.85 7.31 4.75
CA ASP A 74 -12.79 5.87 4.94
C ASP A 74 -13.81 5.14 4.07
N ASN A 75 -13.38 4.07 3.44
CA ASN A 75 -14.24 3.15 2.73
C ASN A 75 -14.62 2.00 3.68
N ASN A 76 -15.77 2.13 4.37
CA ASN A 76 -16.25 1.15 5.36
C ASN A 76 -15.19 0.78 6.42
N GLY A 77 -14.48 1.79 6.94
CA GLY A 77 -13.43 1.64 7.93
C GLY A 77 -12.03 1.41 7.36
N GLU A 78 -11.89 1.22 6.05
CA GLU A 78 -10.61 1.02 5.38
C GLU A 78 -10.07 2.30 4.78
N GLY A 79 -8.73 2.42 4.74
CA GLY A 79 -8.01 3.54 4.17
C GLY A 79 -6.98 3.11 3.13
N GLY A 80 -6.09 4.04 2.80
CA GLY A 80 -5.05 3.88 1.79
C GLY A 80 -5.49 4.32 0.39
N LEU A 81 -4.52 4.48 -0.51
CA LEU A 81 -4.73 5.07 -1.83
C LEU A 81 -5.75 4.27 -2.67
N ILE A 82 -5.74 2.93 -2.58
CA ILE A 82 -6.70 2.06 -3.29
C ILE A 82 -8.12 2.29 -2.74
N ALA A 83 -8.30 2.40 -1.44
CA ALA A 83 -9.61 2.69 -0.84
C ALA A 83 -10.11 4.09 -1.25
N MET A 84 -9.22 5.09 -1.28
CA MET A 84 -9.51 6.43 -1.76
C MET A 84 -9.90 6.42 -3.24
N LEU A 85 -9.18 5.67 -4.07
CA LEU A 85 -9.48 5.50 -5.49
C LEU A 85 -10.87 4.87 -5.69
N ALA A 86 -11.20 3.83 -4.92
CA ALA A 86 -12.51 3.20 -4.96
C ALA A 86 -13.63 4.19 -4.60
N LEU A 87 -13.45 5.00 -3.54
CA LEU A 87 -14.39 6.05 -3.15
C LEU A 87 -14.55 7.12 -4.25
N ALA A 88 -13.44 7.61 -4.81
CA ALA A 88 -13.45 8.61 -5.85
C ALA A 88 -14.09 8.08 -7.14
N SER A 89 -13.76 6.86 -7.57
CA SER A 89 -14.32 6.24 -8.78
C SER A 89 -15.81 5.96 -8.65
N THR A 90 -16.27 5.53 -7.48
CA THR A 90 -17.69 5.32 -7.17
C THR A 90 -18.45 6.65 -7.14
N ALA A 91 -17.86 7.71 -6.60
CA ALA A 91 -18.46 9.02 -6.52
C ALA A 91 -18.72 9.67 -7.91
N VAL A 92 -18.00 9.24 -8.95
CA VAL A 92 -18.11 9.77 -10.32
C VAL A 92 -18.60 8.73 -11.34
N GLN A 93 -19.38 7.73 -10.90
CA GLN A 93 -19.90 6.67 -11.78
C GLN A 93 -20.64 7.20 -13.01
N ASP A 94 -21.37 8.29 -12.85
CA ASP A 94 -22.14 8.94 -13.91
C ASP A 94 -21.27 9.70 -14.92
N ARG A 95 -19.94 9.71 -14.76
CA ARG A 95 -18.97 10.45 -15.58
C ARG A 95 -17.84 9.53 -16.06
N PRO A 96 -18.07 8.72 -17.10
CA PRO A 96 -17.16 7.65 -17.49
C PRO A 96 -15.74 8.14 -17.86
N GLU A 97 -15.62 9.30 -18.53
CA GLU A 97 -14.28 9.82 -18.91
C GLU A 97 -13.49 10.30 -17.68
N LEU A 98 -14.15 10.99 -16.75
CA LEU A 98 -13.51 11.40 -15.50
C LEU A 98 -13.12 10.18 -14.66
N ARG A 99 -13.98 9.17 -14.58
CA ARG A 99 -13.69 7.91 -13.90
C ARG A 99 -12.47 7.22 -14.48
N LYS A 100 -12.31 7.17 -15.81
CA LYS A 100 -11.12 6.61 -16.47
C LYS A 100 -9.84 7.35 -16.04
N VAL A 101 -9.87 8.69 -16.05
CA VAL A 101 -8.72 9.51 -15.62
C VAL A 101 -8.37 9.25 -14.17
N LEU A 102 -9.35 9.26 -13.25
CA LEU A 102 -9.12 9.00 -11.83
C LEU A 102 -8.57 7.60 -11.59
N LEU A 103 -9.06 6.59 -12.32
CA LEU A 103 -8.53 5.23 -12.25
C LEU A 103 -7.06 5.18 -12.69
N LEU A 104 -6.67 5.88 -13.77
CA LEU A 104 -5.28 5.93 -14.22
C LEU A 104 -4.38 6.62 -13.18
N VAL A 105 -4.83 7.78 -12.67
CA VAL A 105 -4.10 8.54 -11.65
C VAL A 105 -3.94 7.71 -10.37
N GLY A 106 -4.99 7.04 -9.91
CA GLY A 106 -4.94 6.23 -8.70
C GLY A 106 -4.09 4.96 -8.86
N ILE A 107 -4.13 4.30 -10.02
CA ILE A 107 -3.25 3.16 -10.33
C ILE A 107 -1.80 3.63 -10.36
N PHE A 108 -1.52 4.81 -10.93
CA PHE A 108 -0.18 5.38 -10.96
C PHE A 108 0.34 5.65 -9.54
N GLY A 109 -0.46 6.31 -8.67
CA GLY A 109 -0.09 6.50 -7.27
C GLY A 109 0.14 5.18 -6.53
N THR A 110 -0.78 4.20 -6.70
CA THR A 110 -0.59 2.86 -6.13
C THR A 110 0.72 2.21 -6.59
N SER A 111 1.14 2.47 -7.82
CA SER A 111 2.41 1.95 -8.35
C SER A 111 3.62 2.66 -7.75
N LEU A 112 3.52 3.96 -7.46
CA LEU A 112 4.59 4.73 -6.78
C LEU A 112 4.80 4.28 -5.34
N PHE A 113 3.76 3.77 -4.67
CA PHE A 113 3.89 3.17 -3.33
C PHE A 113 4.94 2.05 -3.29
N TYR A 114 5.13 1.29 -4.39
CA TYR A 114 6.23 0.30 -4.46
C TYR A 114 7.60 0.98 -4.60
N GLY A 115 7.67 2.14 -5.24
CA GLY A 115 8.89 2.95 -5.29
C GLY A 115 9.29 3.48 -3.89
N ASP A 116 8.31 3.99 -3.15
CA ASP A 116 8.44 4.36 -1.74
C ASP A 116 8.83 3.14 -0.89
N GLY A 117 8.16 2.01 -1.09
CA GLY A 117 8.42 0.73 -0.44
C GLY A 117 9.84 0.19 -0.62
N VAL A 118 10.58 0.68 -1.61
CA VAL A 118 12.00 0.36 -1.81
C VAL A 118 12.90 1.38 -1.11
N ILE A 119 12.61 2.67 -1.24
CA ILE A 119 13.50 3.71 -0.72
C ILE A 119 13.45 3.79 0.81
N THR A 120 12.26 3.69 1.41
CA THR A 120 12.08 3.86 2.86
C THR A 120 12.89 2.85 3.70
N PRO A 121 12.86 1.52 3.45
CA PRO A 121 13.73 0.60 4.18
C PRO A 121 15.21 0.85 3.93
N ALA A 122 15.58 1.23 2.70
CA ALA A 122 16.96 1.50 2.33
C ALA A 122 17.52 2.70 3.11
N ILE A 123 16.84 3.84 3.08
CA ILE A 123 17.31 5.08 3.73
C ILE A 123 17.25 4.97 5.24
N SER A 124 16.18 4.40 5.79
CA SER A 124 15.98 4.32 7.24
C SER A 124 17.01 3.42 7.90
N VAL A 125 17.22 2.20 7.38
CA VAL A 125 18.22 1.28 7.96
C VAL A 125 19.63 1.82 7.73
N LEU A 126 19.92 2.37 6.54
CA LEU A 126 21.23 2.93 6.25
C LEU A 126 21.56 4.11 7.18
N SER A 127 20.63 5.06 7.39
CA SER A 127 20.84 6.21 8.27
C SER A 127 20.99 5.80 9.74
N ALA A 128 20.32 4.73 10.18
CA ALA A 128 20.51 4.19 11.52
C ALA A 128 21.92 3.62 11.69
N VAL A 129 22.40 2.86 10.69
CA VAL A 129 23.73 2.23 10.72
C VAL A 129 24.85 3.26 10.51
N GLU A 130 24.61 4.36 9.79
CA GLU A 130 25.55 5.49 9.67
C GLU A 130 25.92 6.11 11.03
N GLY A 131 25.10 5.90 12.08
CA GLY A 131 25.49 6.25 13.46
C GLY A 131 26.77 5.59 13.95
N LEU A 132 27.17 4.44 13.38
CA LEU A 132 28.46 3.79 13.70
C LEU A 132 29.67 4.65 13.29
N GLU A 133 29.54 5.47 12.24
CA GLU A 133 30.61 6.37 11.80
C GLU A 133 30.90 7.47 12.83
N VAL A 134 29.87 7.87 13.60
CA VAL A 134 30.03 8.86 14.69
C VAL A 134 30.82 8.26 15.85
N ILE A 135 30.69 6.95 16.09
CA ILE A 135 31.44 6.24 17.14
C ILE A 135 32.92 6.11 16.73
N SER A 136 33.19 5.69 15.49
CA SER A 136 34.54 5.60 14.95
C SER A 136 34.55 5.61 13.42
N PRO A 137 35.40 6.44 12.79
CA PRO A 137 35.55 6.48 11.32
C PRO A 137 35.94 5.13 10.69
N THR A 138 36.52 4.22 11.47
CA THR A 138 36.84 2.86 11.00
C THR A 138 35.63 2.06 10.59
N PHE A 139 34.47 2.35 11.15
CA PHE A 139 33.19 1.67 10.84
C PHE A 139 32.54 2.11 9.52
N THR A 140 33.03 3.15 8.85
CA THR A 140 32.49 3.59 7.55
C THR A 140 32.43 2.45 6.53
N LYS A 141 33.44 1.60 6.48
CA LYS A 141 33.47 0.43 5.58
C LYS A 141 32.46 -0.66 5.97
N ALA A 142 32.01 -0.69 7.22
CA ALA A 142 31.07 -1.68 7.73
C ALA A 142 29.61 -1.26 7.53
N VAL A 143 29.32 0.01 7.25
CA VAL A 143 27.94 0.55 7.15
C VAL A 143 27.12 -0.22 6.10
N ILE A 144 27.59 -0.28 4.86
CA ILE A 144 26.87 -0.97 3.78
C ILE A 144 26.71 -2.47 4.06
N PRO A 145 27.76 -3.24 4.38
CA PRO A 145 27.60 -4.67 4.71
C PRO A 145 26.62 -4.92 5.86
N THR A 146 26.71 -4.12 6.94
CA THR A 146 25.81 -4.24 8.09
C THR A 146 24.35 -3.95 7.69
N THR A 147 24.11 -2.89 6.93
CA THR A 147 22.79 -2.56 6.39
C THR A 147 22.21 -3.71 5.57
N LEU A 148 23.01 -4.30 4.67
CA LEU A 148 22.57 -5.44 3.85
C LEU A 148 22.26 -6.68 4.68
N VAL A 149 23.03 -6.97 5.73
CA VAL A 149 22.77 -8.10 6.64
C VAL A 149 21.46 -7.88 7.41
N ILE A 150 21.23 -6.67 7.92
CA ILE A 150 19.97 -6.32 8.62
C ILE A 150 18.78 -6.49 7.68
N LEU A 151 18.84 -5.92 6.48
CA LEU A 151 17.80 -6.02 5.47
C LEU A 151 17.55 -7.47 5.05
N PHE A 152 18.60 -8.26 4.81
CA PHE A 152 18.47 -9.69 4.51
C PHE A 152 17.75 -10.43 5.64
N GLY A 153 18.16 -10.22 6.89
CA GLY A 153 17.50 -10.80 8.07
C GLY A 153 16.02 -10.45 8.14
N LEU A 154 15.68 -9.15 7.90
CA LEU A 154 14.32 -8.65 7.89
C LEU A 154 13.46 -9.37 6.83
N PHE A 155 13.92 -9.44 5.59
CA PHE A 155 13.19 -10.08 4.49
C PHE A 155 13.13 -11.61 4.60
N ALA A 156 14.16 -12.25 5.12
CA ALA A 156 14.17 -13.70 5.37
C ALA A 156 13.19 -14.13 6.47
N MET A 157 12.95 -13.26 7.46
CA MET A 157 12.01 -13.53 8.56
C MET A 157 10.54 -13.38 8.17
N GLN A 158 10.21 -12.68 7.07
CA GLN A 158 8.83 -12.41 6.65
C GLN A 158 7.94 -13.66 6.54
N LYS A 159 8.51 -14.77 6.05
CA LYS A 159 7.80 -16.04 5.87
C LYS A 159 7.26 -16.65 7.17
N HIS A 160 7.84 -16.30 8.32
CA HIS A 160 7.44 -16.83 9.63
C HIS A 160 6.30 -15.99 10.27
N GLY A 161 5.93 -14.86 9.65
CA GLY A 161 4.92 -13.93 10.15
C GLY A 161 5.42 -13.03 11.29
N THR A 162 4.68 -11.97 11.52
CA THR A 162 5.02 -10.93 12.51
C THR A 162 4.26 -11.07 13.83
N ALA A 163 3.36 -12.06 13.96
CA ALA A 163 2.49 -12.23 15.14
C ALA A 163 3.26 -12.32 16.47
N GLY A 164 4.40 -12.99 16.48
CA GLY A 164 5.25 -13.15 17.67
C GLY A 164 6.03 -11.88 18.01
N ILE A 165 6.57 -11.21 17.01
CA ILE A 165 7.49 -10.06 17.17
C ILE A 165 6.70 -8.75 17.29
N GLY A 166 5.54 -8.65 16.66
CA GLY A 166 4.69 -7.44 16.64
C GLY A 166 4.28 -6.93 18.02
N LYS A 167 4.25 -7.80 19.03
CA LYS A 167 3.98 -7.41 20.42
C LYS A 167 5.03 -6.44 20.98
N PHE A 168 6.26 -6.49 20.46
CA PHE A 168 7.36 -5.64 20.92
C PHE A 168 7.43 -4.31 20.15
N PHE A 169 6.74 -4.19 19.00
CA PHE A 169 6.82 -2.99 18.17
C PHE A 169 6.35 -1.75 18.93
N GLY A 170 5.17 -1.80 19.57
CA GLY A 170 4.66 -0.69 20.36
C GLY A 170 5.60 -0.24 21.47
N PRO A 171 5.99 -1.12 22.39
CA PRO A 171 6.93 -0.78 23.48
C PRO A 171 8.27 -0.20 22.97
N ILE A 172 8.91 -0.82 21.97
CA ILE A 172 10.18 -0.33 21.43
C ILE A 172 10.02 1.06 20.82
N THR A 173 8.95 1.28 20.04
CA THR A 173 8.70 2.57 19.39
C THR A 173 8.32 3.66 20.40
N ILE A 174 7.61 3.32 21.50
CA ILE A 174 7.37 4.27 22.58
C ILE A 174 8.70 4.70 23.23
N VAL A 175 9.60 3.74 23.52
CA VAL A 175 10.94 4.06 24.04
C VAL A 175 11.69 4.93 23.05
N TRP A 176 11.59 4.65 21.74
CA TRP A 176 12.17 5.46 20.67
C TRP A 176 11.68 6.92 20.76
N PHE A 177 10.36 7.16 20.75
CA PHE A 177 9.81 8.52 20.84
C PHE A 177 10.16 9.22 22.16
N ALA A 178 10.22 8.49 23.28
CA ALA A 178 10.67 9.05 24.54
C ALA A 178 12.14 9.49 24.47
N VAL A 179 13.02 8.68 23.88
CA VAL A 179 14.44 9.06 23.68
C VAL A 179 14.57 10.25 22.73
N LEU A 180 13.77 10.30 21.64
CA LEU A 180 13.72 11.46 20.74
C LEU A 180 13.40 12.75 21.50
N ALA A 181 12.37 12.71 22.34
CA ALA A 181 11.93 13.84 23.15
C ALA A 181 13.02 14.26 24.17
N LEU A 182 13.61 13.28 24.88
CA LEU A 182 14.65 13.53 25.87
C LEU A 182 15.89 14.17 25.26
N LEU A 183 16.39 13.63 24.15
CA LEU A 183 17.52 14.23 23.41
C LEU A 183 17.19 15.63 22.91
N GLY A 184 15.98 15.86 22.39
CA GLY A 184 15.53 17.17 21.98
C GLY A 184 15.50 18.17 23.11
N VAL A 185 14.87 17.81 24.24
CA VAL A 185 14.79 18.68 25.42
C VAL A 185 16.17 19.00 25.98
N SER A 186 17.09 18.04 26.04
CA SER A 186 18.46 18.27 26.54
C SER A 186 19.19 19.39 25.81
N GLN A 187 18.98 19.50 24.50
CA GLN A 187 19.60 20.58 23.69
C GLN A 187 18.78 21.88 23.74
N ILE A 188 17.45 21.80 23.79
CA ILE A 188 16.60 23.01 23.91
C ILE A 188 16.85 23.74 25.20
N VAL A 189 17.13 23.05 26.31
CA VAL A 189 17.47 23.71 27.60
C VAL A 189 18.72 24.55 27.51
N THR A 190 19.69 24.22 26.64
CA THR A 190 20.90 25.03 26.43
C THR A 190 20.64 26.26 25.56
N HIS A 191 19.65 26.20 24.65
CA HIS A 191 19.26 27.28 23.73
C HIS A 191 17.73 27.42 23.67
N PRO A 192 17.06 27.91 24.74
CA PRO A 192 15.60 27.94 24.81
C PRO A 192 14.97 28.90 23.78
N GLU A 193 15.72 29.85 23.26
CA GLU A 193 15.31 30.73 22.18
C GLU A 193 14.91 30.00 20.88
N ILE A 194 15.34 28.74 20.69
CA ILE A 194 14.92 27.92 19.56
C ILE A 194 13.40 27.75 19.49
N LEU A 195 12.70 27.89 20.60
CA LEU A 195 11.24 27.77 20.68
C LEU A 195 10.52 28.92 19.94
N PHE A 196 11.21 30.03 19.63
CA PHE A 196 10.65 31.07 18.77
C PHE A 196 10.27 30.53 17.38
N ALA A 197 10.93 29.47 16.91
CA ALA A 197 10.60 28.80 15.67
C ALA A 197 9.19 28.19 15.62
N LEU A 198 8.46 28.10 16.73
CA LEU A 198 7.03 27.74 16.73
C LEU A 198 6.17 28.80 16.03
N SER A 199 6.62 30.06 16.00
CA SER A 199 5.90 31.13 15.32
C SER A 199 6.01 30.99 13.79
N PRO A 200 4.90 31.05 13.03
CA PRO A 200 4.94 31.02 11.58
C PRO A 200 5.65 32.20 10.95
N HIS A 201 5.85 33.27 11.72
CA HIS A 201 6.55 34.47 11.29
C HIS A 201 7.95 34.15 10.77
N TYR A 202 8.71 33.28 11.45
CA TYR A 202 10.07 32.92 11.04
C TYR A 202 10.08 32.11 9.72
N ALA A 203 9.10 31.22 9.52
CA ALA A 203 8.95 30.52 8.24
C ALA A 203 8.68 31.50 7.10
N LEU A 204 7.72 32.43 7.29
CA LEU A 204 7.33 33.40 6.26
C LEU A 204 8.47 34.38 5.96
N MET A 205 9.17 34.86 6.98
CA MET A 205 10.31 35.77 6.83
C MET A 205 11.45 35.09 6.05
N PHE A 206 11.81 33.85 6.42
CA PHE A 206 12.83 33.09 5.71
C PHE A 206 12.46 32.85 4.24
N MET A 207 11.20 32.48 3.97
CA MET A 207 10.71 32.28 2.60
C MET A 207 10.73 33.55 1.77
N TRP A 208 10.44 34.68 2.40
CA TRP A 208 10.45 35.98 1.73
C TRP A 208 11.86 36.50 1.41
N GLU A 209 12.78 36.37 2.38
CA GLU A 209 14.16 36.84 2.24
C GLU A 209 15.00 35.92 1.34
N ASN A 210 14.69 34.60 1.33
CA ASN A 210 15.50 33.60 0.65
C ASN A 210 14.63 32.69 -0.28
N PRO A 211 13.91 33.21 -1.28
CA PRO A 211 12.97 32.44 -2.08
C PRO A 211 13.62 31.29 -2.86
N GLY A 212 14.84 31.52 -3.41
CA GLY A 212 15.59 30.49 -4.13
C GLY A 212 16.08 29.37 -3.22
N ILE A 213 16.61 29.71 -2.05
CA ILE A 213 17.05 28.72 -1.05
C ILE A 213 15.83 27.93 -0.53
N THR A 214 14.75 28.64 -0.21
CA THR A 214 13.48 28.02 0.22
C THR A 214 13.01 26.97 -0.76
N PHE A 215 12.99 27.29 -2.06
CA PHE A 215 12.57 26.33 -3.08
C PHE A 215 13.45 25.08 -3.10
N ILE A 216 14.77 25.23 -2.95
CA ILE A 216 15.71 24.09 -2.91
C ILE A 216 15.49 23.24 -1.65
N ILE A 217 15.38 23.87 -0.47
CA ILE A 217 15.25 23.14 0.79
C ILE A 217 13.89 22.46 0.97
N LEU A 218 12.82 22.96 0.34
CA LEU A 218 11.52 22.30 0.37
C LEU A 218 11.62 20.83 -0.10
N GLY A 219 12.51 20.54 -1.06
CA GLY A 219 12.80 19.18 -1.50
C GLY A 219 13.51 18.30 -0.46
N ALA A 220 14.01 18.87 0.63
CA ALA A 220 14.53 18.12 1.77
C ALA A 220 13.57 18.19 2.98
N VAL A 221 12.87 19.31 3.15
CA VAL A 221 11.86 19.48 4.22
C VAL A 221 10.77 18.40 4.11
N VAL A 222 10.36 18.02 2.90
CA VAL A 222 9.35 16.96 2.71
C VAL A 222 9.72 15.64 3.39
N LEU A 223 11.00 15.40 3.63
CA LEU A 223 11.46 14.19 4.32
C LEU A 223 10.90 14.07 5.76
N CYS A 224 10.55 15.19 6.41
CA CYS A 224 9.97 15.16 7.75
C CYS A 224 8.51 14.66 7.78
N VAL A 225 7.83 14.60 6.64
CA VAL A 225 6.44 14.13 6.51
C VAL A 225 6.32 12.80 5.77
N THR A 226 7.44 12.19 5.41
CA THR A 226 7.45 10.83 4.85
C THR A 226 6.82 9.86 5.85
N GLY A 227 6.08 8.87 5.35
CA GLY A 227 5.27 7.98 6.20
C GLY A 227 3.91 8.54 6.62
N ALA A 228 3.56 9.79 6.25
CA ALA A 228 2.22 10.32 6.52
C ALA A 228 1.12 9.54 5.79
N GLU A 229 1.42 8.91 4.66
CA GLU A 229 0.48 8.08 3.90
C GLU A 229 0.19 6.74 4.58
N ALA A 230 1.16 6.21 5.33
CA ALA A 230 0.97 5.00 6.14
C ALA A 230 -0.14 5.18 7.19
N LEU A 231 -0.32 6.40 7.74
CA LEU A 231 -1.43 6.73 8.64
C LEU A 231 -2.80 6.39 8.05
N TYR A 232 -2.96 6.68 6.78
CA TYR A 232 -4.20 6.44 6.07
C TYR A 232 -4.30 4.98 5.60
N ALA A 233 -3.21 4.36 5.20
CA ALA A 233 -3.17 2.96 4.80
C ALA A 233 -3.57 2.01 5.95
N ASP A 234 -3.11 2.30 7.17
CA ASP A 234 -3.35 1.47 8.36
C ASP A 234 -4.65 1.81 9.10
N LEU A 235 -5.48 2.69 8.55
CA LEU A 235 -6.76 3.08 9.14
C LEU A 235 -7.63 1.87 9.49
N GLY A 236 -7.66 0.85 8.63
CA GLY A 236 -8.48 -0.35 8.82
C GLY A 236 -8.03 -1.22 9.99
N HIS A 237 -6.75 -1.16 10.38
CA HIS A 237 -6.21 -1.96 11.46
C HIS A 237 -6.43 -1.35 12.85
N PHE A 238 -6.26 -0.03 12.97
CA PHE A 238 -6.27 0.66 14.26
C PHE A 238 -7.48 1.57 14.46
N GLY A 239 -8.06 2.09 13.38
CA GLY A 239 -9.15 3.05 13.43
C GLY A 239 -8.69 4.49 13.70
N LYS A 240 -9.59 5.45 13.44
CA LYS A 240 -9.30 6.91 13.49
C LYS A 240 -8.88 7.42 14.88
N LYS A 241 -9.55 6.93 15.94
CA LYS A 241 -9.32 7.45 17.31
C LYS A 241 -7.93 7.10 17.85
N PRO A 242 -7.45 5.83 17.81
CA PRO A 242 -6.10 5.48 18.23
C PRO A 242 -5.01 6.22 17.46
N ILE A 243 -5.15 6.32 16.13
CA ILE A 243 -4.19 7.04 15.28
C ILE A 243 -4.10 8.51 15.70
N ARG A 244 -5.24 9.21 15.83
CA ARG A 244 -5.26 10.62 16.28
C ARG A 244 -4.66 10.81 17.65
N LEU A 245 -5.01 9.94 18.60
CA LEU A 245 -4.51 10.03 19.97
C LEU A 245 -2.99 9.85 19.98
N ALA A 246 -2.45 8.83 19.30
CA ALA A 246 -1.02 8.59 19.19
C ALA A 246 -0.28 9.80 18.60
N TRP A 247 -0.82 10.39 17.52
CA TRP A 247 -0.21 11.55 16.86
C TRP A 247 -0.07 12.75 17.80
N PHE A 248 -1.20 13.22 18.34
CA PHE A 248 -1.19 14.46 19.10
C PHE A 248 -0.59 14.32 20.50
N SER A 249 -0.62 13.14 21.13
CA SER A 249 -0.13 12.95 22.49
C SER A 249 1.35 12.56 22.59
N VAL A 250 1.88 11.84 21.60
CA VAL A 250 3.24 11.28 21.67
C VAL A 250 4.07 11.65 20.47
N VAL A 251 3.61 11.33 19.25
CA VAL A 251 4.47 11.35 18.06
C VAL A 251 4.86 12.77 17.66
N MET A 252 3.86 13.64 17.42
CA MET A 252 4.12 15.03 17.01
C MET A 252 4.97 15.80 18.04
N PRO A 253 4.65 15.76 19.36
CA PRO A 253 5.49 16.41 20.36
C PRO A 253 6.94 15.92 20.36
N SER A 254 7.15 14.59 20.28
CA SER A 254 8.50 14.01 20.28
C SER A 254 9.30 14.41 19.05
N LEU A 255 8.67 14.43 17.86
CA LEU A 255 9.31 14.85 16.62
C LEU A 255 9.70 16.34 16.66
N VAL A 256 8.78 17.20 17.09
CA VAL A 256 9.04 18.65 17.20
C VAL A 256 10.17 18.92 18.18
N LEU A 257 10.15 18.31 19.37
CA LEU A 257 11.23 18.44 20.35
C LEU A 257 12.57 17.99 19.77
N ASN A 258 12.59 16.87 19.04
CA ASN A 258 13.82 16.35 18.44
C ASN A 258 14.36 17.27 17.34
N TYR A 259 13.53 17.72 16.40
CA TYR A 259 13.96 18.64 15.33
C TYR A 259 14.47 19.97 15.91
N PHE A 260 13.80 20.50 16.93
CA PHE A 260 14.23 21.73 17.60
C PHE A 260 15.53 21.50 18.37
N GLY A 261 15.69 20.35 19.02
CA GLY A 261 16.96 19.98 19.65
C GLY A 261 18.12 19.88 18.68
N GLN A 262 17.90 19.26 17.50
CA GLN A 262 18.91 19.24 16.43
C GLN A 262 19.28 20.66 15.98
N GLY A 263 18.30 21.54 15.82
CA GLY A 263 18.55 22.96 15.50
C GLY A 263 19.29 23.68 16.59
N ALA A 264 18.98 23.48 17.87
CA ALA A 264 19.69 24.04 19.00
C ALA A 264 21.15 23.59 19.02
N LEU A 265 21.43 22.32 18.75
CA LEU A 265 22.79 21.80 18.60
C LEU A 265 23.54 22.49 17.46
N LEU A 266 22.90 22.71 16.31
CA LEU A 266 23.54 23.36 15.16
C LEU A 266 23.86 24.83 15.39
N LEU A 267 23.10 25.52 16.25
CA LEU A 267 23.44 26.91 16.68
C LEU A 267 24.71 26.96 17.49
N SER A 268 24.91 25.99 18.39
CA SER A 268 26.11 25.92 19.23
C SER A 268 27.30 25.28 18.51
N ASN A 269 27.07 24.31 17.65
CA ASN A 269 28.09 23.55 16.94
C ASN A 269 27.71 23.29 15.47
N PRO A 270 27.96 24.21 14.54
CA PRO A 270 27.69 24.02 13.12
C PRO A 270 28.36 22.79 12.50
N ALA A 271 29.48 22.31 13.05
CA ALA A 271 30.15 21.10 12.56
C ALA A 271 29.34 19.82 12.78
N ALA A 272 28.35 19.86 13.68
CA ALA A 272 27.42 18.76 13.95
C ALA A 272 26.48 18.45 12.76
N VAL A 273 26.46 19.27 11.72
CA VAL A 273 25.66 19.04 10.49
C VAL A 273 25.94 17.70 9.82
N LYS A 274 27.12 17.12 10.04
CA LYS A 274 27.47 15.79 9.49
C LYS A 274 26.50 14.72 9.96
N ASN A 275 26.11 14.75 11.24
CA ASN A 275 25.12 13.85 11.79
C ASN A 275 24.48 14.46 13.05
N PRO A 276 23.57 15.44 12.89
CA PRO A 276 23.06 16.21 14.02
C PRO A 276 22.30 15.34 15.03
N PHE A 277 21.61 14.31 14.57
CA PHE A 277 20.84 13.43 15.43
C PHE A 277 21.73 12.68 16.45
N TYR A 278 22.75 11.97 15.99
CA TYR A 278 23.62 11.19 16.88
C TYR A 278 24.49 12.07 17.76
N LEU A 279 24.89 13.22 17.26
CA LEU A 279 25.73 14.18 18.01
C LEU A 279 24.97 14.94 19.12
N MET A 280 23.65 14.79 19.24
CA MET A 280 22.92 15.24 20.45
C MET A 280 23.14 14.32 21.64
N ALA A 281 23.53 13.07 21.40
CA ALA A 281 23.71 12.09 22.46
C ALA A 281 25.08 12.20 23.13
N PRO A 282 25.20 11.97 24.43
CA PRO A 282 26.49 11.82 25.09
C PRO A 282 27.18 10.52 24.62
N ASP A 283 28.53 10.50 24.66
CA ASP A 283 29.35 9.40 24.12
C ASP A 283 28.96 8.01 24.62
N TRP A 284 28.59 7.91 25.91
CA TRP A 284 28.18 6.62 26.50
C TRP A 284 26.86 6.10 25.94
N ALA A 285 26.00 6.98 25.42
CA ALA A 285 24.68 6.63 24.91
C ALA A 285 24.69 6.33 23.39
N LEU A 286 25.78 6.59 22.68
CA LEU A 286 25.85 6.42 21.22
C LEU A 286 25.55 4.98 20.78
N ILE A 287 26.20 3.98 21.41
CA ILE A 287 25.97 2.57 21.05
C ILE A 287 24.52 2.15 21.33
N PRO A 288 23.96 2.35 22.54
CA PRO A 288 22.55 2.09 22.80
C PRO A 288 21.60 2.81 21.81
N LEU A 289 21.92 4.07 21.45
CA LEU A 289 21.11 4.86 20.52
C LEU A 289 21.14 4.29 19.10
N VAL A 290 22.31 3.86 18.59
CA VAL A 290 22.42 3.19 17.28
C VAL A 290 21.63 1.87 17.27
N VAL A 291 21.69 1.09 18.33
CA VAL A 291 20.90 -0.14 18.45
C VAL A 291 19.40 0.17 18.45
N LEU A 292 18.96 1.14 19.24
CA LEU A 292 17.56 1.54 19.33
C LEU A 292 17.04 2.12 17.99
N ALA A 293 17.84 2.97 17.34
CA ALA A 293 17.53 3.51 16.01
C ALA A 293 17.41 2.38 14.98
N THR A 294 18.32 1.43 14.99
CA THR A 294 18.26 0.25 14.11
C THR A 294 16.99 -0.58 14.36
N LEU A 295 16.63 -0.82 15.60
CA LEU A 295 15.37 -1.50 15.92
C LEU A 295 14.15 -0.71 15.44
N ALA A 296 14.13 0.61 15.64
CA ALA A 296 13.04 1.47 15.17
C ALA A 296 12.91 1.44 13.64
N THR A 297 14.04 1.50 12.91
CA THR A 297 14.04 1.44 11.43
C THR A 297 13.67 0.07 10.88
N VAL A 298 14.02 -1.02 11.57
CA VAL A 298 13.56 -2.38 11.24
C VAL A 298 12.04 -2.50 11.42
N ILE A 299 11.48 -1.92 12.49
CA ILE A 299 10.03 -1.90 12.73
C ILE A 299 9.32 -1.08 11.65
N ALA A 300 9.83 0.11 11.32
CA ALA A 300 9.31 0.96 10.25
C ALA A 300 9.31 0.23 8.90
N SER A 301 10.42 -0.40 8.55
CA SER A 301 10.56 -1.20 7.33
C SER A 301 9.60 -2.39 7.30
N GLN A 302 9.39 -3.04 8.44
CA GLN A 302 8.45 -4.16 8.57
C GLN A 302 7.01 -3.72 8.27
N ALA A 303 6.58 -2.59 8.81
CA ALA A 303 5.25 -2.03 8.57
C ALA A 303 5.02 -1.76 7.07
N LEU A 304 6.01 -1.18 6.40
CA LEU A 304 5.92 -0.88 4.97
C LEU A 304 5.88 -2.14 4.10
N ILE A 305 6.69 -3.17 4.41
CA ILE A 305 6.66 -4.45 3.68
C ILE A 305 5.27 -5.10 3.81
N THR A 306 4.71 -5.10 5.01
CA THR A 306 3.34 -5.61 5.25
C THR A 306 2.30 -4.78 4.49
N GLY A 307 2.47 -3.47 4.44
CA GLY A 307 1.67 -2.56 3.63
C GLY A 307 1.73 -2.91 2.13
N ALA A 308 2.92 -3.19 1.60
CA ALA A 308 3.09 -3.60 0.21
C ALA A 308 2.37 -4.93 -0.12
N PHE A 309 2.39 -5.91 0.79
CA PHE A 309 1.60 -7.14 0.62
C PHE A 309 0.10 -6.85 0.62
N SER A 310 -0.38 -5.99 1.52
CA SER A 310 -1.79 -5.60 1.61
C SER A 310 -2.26 -4.88 0.35
N VAL A 311 -1.49 -3.92 -0.15
CA VAL A 311 -1.75 -3.19 -1.39
C VAL A 311 -1.74 -4.14 -2.58
N THR A 312 -0.80 -5.09 -2.64
CA THR A 312 -0.75 -6.11 -3.70
C THR A 312 -2.00 -7.00 -3.68
N LYS A 313 -2.43 -7.49 -2.50
CA LYS A 313 -3.67 -8.28 -2.36
C LYS A 313 -4.88 -7.49 -2.85
N GLN A 314 -5.01 -6.24 -2.46
CA GLN A 314 -6.08 -5.37 -2.91
C GLN A 314 -6.06 -5.15 -4.43
N ALA A 315 -4.87 -4.91 -5.01
CA ALA A 315 -4.69 -4.74 -6.46
C ALA A 315 -5.07 -6.01 -7.25
N ILE A 316 -4.75 -7.20 -6.73
CA ILE A 316 -5.17 -8.48 -7.32
C ILE A 316 -6.70 -8.62 -7.28
N GLN A 317 -7.32 -8.33 -6.14
CA GLN A 317 -8.76 -8.49 -5.97
C GLN A 317 -9.57 -7.47 -6.78
N MET A 318 -9.01 -6.27 -7.00
CA MET A 318 -9.59 -5.26 -7.89
C MET A 318 -9.28 -5.53 -9.39
N GLY A 319 -8.57 -6.61 -9.72
CA GLY A 319 -8.26 -6.99 -11.09
C GLY A 319 -7.16 -6.15 -11.76
N TYR A 320 -6.30 -5.49 -10.99
CA TYR A 320 -5.17 -4.72 -11.51
C TYR A 320 -3.88 -5.53 -11.63
N LEU A 321 -3.78 -6.66 -10.92
CA LEU A 321 -2.64 -7.57 -10.97
C LEU A 321 -3.11 -9.02 -11.15
N PRO A 322 -2.26 -9.90 -11.71
CA PRO A 322 -2.54 -11.33 -11.77
C PRO A 322 -2.62 -11.94 -10.37
N ARG A 323 -3.25 -13.12 -10.27
CA ARG A 323 -3.26 -13.88 -9.03
C ARG A 323 -1.85 -14.34 -8.70
N LEU A 324 -1.31 -13.81 -7.60
CA LEU A 324 -0.03 -14.24 -7.04
C LEU A 324 -0.28 -15.20 -5.89
N ARG A 325 0.71 -16.04 -5.60
CA ARG A 325 0.66 -16.95 -4.45
C ARG A 325 0.68 -16.15 -3.16
N ILE A 326 -0.40 -16.30 -2.37
CA ILE A 326 -0.56 -15.69 -1.05
C ILE A 326 -0.47 -16.78 -0.01
N LEU A 327 0.43 -16.64 0.96
CA LEU A 327 0.58 -17.55 2.09
C LEU A 327 0.08 -16.84 3.35
N HIS A 328 -0.84 -17.45 4.07
CA HIS A 328 -1.28 -16.96 5.37
C HIS A 328 -0.28 -17.40 6.44
N THR A 329 0.32 -16.45 7.16
CA THR A 329 1.33 -16.72 8.19
C THR A 329 0.73 -16.87 9.60
N SER A 330 -0.55 -16.58 9.77
CA SER A 330 -1.28 -16.74 11.03
C SER A 330 -2.64 -17.40 10.81
N VAL A 331 -2.97 -18.37 11.65
CA VAL A 331 -4.31 -19.00 11.66
C VAL A 331 -5.35 -18.12 12.36
N ARG A 332 -4.90 -17.21 13.25
CA ARG A 332 -5.79 -16.33 14.05
C ARG A 332 -6.06 -15.00 13.37
N ASP A 333 -5.07 -14.47 12.66
CA ASP A 333 -5.13 -13.15 12.01
C ASP A 333 -5.05 -13.34 10.48
N THR A 334 -6.20 -13.37 9.83
CA THR A 334 -6.32 -13.55 8.37
C THR A 334 -5.68 -12.40 7.57
N GLY A 335 -5.39 -11.27 8.22
CA GLY A 335 -4.67 -10.13 7.64
C GLY A 335 -3.17 -10.32 7.50
N GLN A 336 -2.58 -11.31 8.19
CA GLN A 336 -1.13 -11.58 8.09
C GLN A 336 -0.83 -12.49 6.90
N ILE A 337 -0.44 -11.85 5.81
CA ILE A 337 -0.13 -12.50 4.54
C ILE A 337 1.35 -12.35 4.17
N TYR A 338 1.88 -13.34 3.47
CA TYR A 338 3.21 -13.32 2.89
C TYR A 338 3.13 -13.63 1.40
N MET A 339 3.78 -12.81 0.60
CA MET A 339 3.85 -12.97 -0.85
C MET A 339 5.30 -13.12 -1.28
N PRO A 340 5.78 -14.35 -1.57
CA PRO A 340 7.20 -14.61 -1.86
C PRO A 340 7.74 -13.76 -3.01
N PHE A 341 7.00 -13.62 -4.09
CA PHE A 341 7.40 -12.85 -5.27
C PHE A 341 7.62 -11.37 -4.95
N VAL A 342 6.67 -10.76 -4.23
CA VAL A 342 6.75 -9.35 -3.84
C VAL A 342 7.88 -9.14 -2.83
N ASN A 343 8.00 -10.04 -1.84
CA ASN A 343 9.04 -9.98 -0.82
C ASN A 343 10.45 -9.96 -1.42
N TRP A 344 10.77 -10.95 -2.23
CA TRP A 344 12.10 -11.05 -2.82
C TRP A 344 12.35 -10.02 -3.93
N GLY A 345 11.30 -9.62 -4.65
CA GLY A 345 11.37 -8.51 -5.60
C GLY A 345 11.73 -7.19 -4.93
N LEU A 346 11.05 -6.85 -3.82
CA LEU A 346 11.38 -5.67 -3.01
C LEU A 346 12.80 -5.78 -2.45
N PHE A 347 13.19 -6.93 -1.87
CA PHE A 347 14.52 -7.12 -1.33
C PHE A 347 15.62 -6.85 -2.35
N VAL A 348 15.53 -7.47 -3.54
CA VAL A 348 16.52 -7.28 -4.62
C VAL A 348 16.63 -5.81 -5.02
N THR A 349 15.48 -5.12 -5.13
CA THR A 349 15.44 -3.71 -5.53
C THR A 349 15.99 -2.80 -4.43
N ILE A 350 15.75 -3.12 -3.15
CA ILE A 350 16.30 -2.40 -1.99
C ILE A 350 17.83 -2.58 -1.93
N VAL A 351 18.33 -3.81 -2.11
CA VAL A 351 19.77 -4.08 -2.18
C VAL A 351 20.41 -3.26 -3.31
N LEU A 352 19.77 -3.22 -4.47
CA LEU A 352 20.22 -2.42 -5.60
C LEU A 352 20.28 -0.93 -5.23
N ALA A 353 19.26 -0.40 -4.55
CA ALA A 353 19.23 0.99 -4.08
C ALA A 353 20.39 1.27 -3.11
N VAL A 354 20.59 0.42 -2.09
CA VAL A 354 21.68 0.61 -1.10
C VAL A 354 23.06 0.58 -1.75
N VAL A 355 23.31 -0.38 -2.66
CA VAL A 355 24.62 -0.52 -3.33
C VAL A 355 24.87 0.62 -4.32
N MET A 356 23.83 1.12 -4.99
CA MET A 356 23.95 2.18 -5.99
C MET A 356 24.13 3.56 -5.34
N PHE A 357 23.33 3.88 -4.33
CA PHE A 357 23.35 5.21 -3.68
C PHE A 357 24.38 5.33 -2.56
N ARG A 358 24.67 4.26 -1.84
CA ARG A 358 25.72 4.11 -0.82
C ARG A 358 25.61 4.99 0.43
N SER A 359 24.80 6.03 0.45
CA SER A 359 24.62 6.92 1.59
C SER A 359 23.14 7.31 1.76
N SER A 360 22.74 7.61 2.99
CA SER A 360 21.39 8.11 3.28
C SER A 360 21.11 9.42 2.55
N SER A 361 22.10 10.29 2.39
CA SER A 361 21.95 11.58 1.69
C SER A 361 21.65 11.39 0.21
N ASN A 362 22.31 10.46 -0.48
CA ASN A 362 22.00 10.16 -1.87
C ASN A 362 20.60 9.54 -2.04
N LEU A 363 20.19 8.66 -1.10
CA LEU A 363 18.84 8.09 -1.08
C LEU A 363 17.78 9.15 -0.79
N ALA A 364 18.06 10.16 0.03
CA ALA A 364 17.15 11.26 0.31
C ALA A 364 16.79 12.05 -0.96
N ALA A 365 17.74 12.21 -1.89
CA ALA A 365 17.47 12.82 -3.19
C ALA A 365 16.51 12.01 -4.06
N ALA A 366 16.56 10.67 -3.93
CA ALA A 366 15.65 9.76 -4.63
C ALA A 366 14.24 9.72 -4.00
N TYR A 367 14.15 9.91 -2.69
CA TYR A 367 12.94 9.66 -1.91
C TYR A 367 11.82 10.67 -2.18
N GLY A 368 12.14 11.95 -2.17
CA GLY A 368 11.16 13.02 -2.14
C GLY A 368 10.16 13.02 -3.31
N ILE A 369 10.58 12.63 -4.52
CA ILE A 369 9.70 12.72 -5.70
C ILE A 369 8.54 11.73 -5.66
N ALA A 370 8.76 10.51 -5.17
CA ALA A 370 7.70 9.50 -5.07
C ALA A 370 6.64 9.93 -4.06
N VAL A 371 7.08 10.32 -2.85
CA VAL A 371 6.21 10.77 -1.76
C VAL A 371 5.41 12.01 -2.16
N CYS A 372 6.07 13.04 -2.75
CA CYS A 372 5.35 14.25 -3.19
C CYS A 372 4.31 13.96 -4.25
N THR A 373 4.60 13.03 -5.18
CA THR A 373 3.64 12.64 -6.22
C THR A 373 2.43 11.94 -5.61
N ASP A 374 2.65 11.02 -4.67
CA ASP A 374 1.57 10.34 -3.95
C ASP A 374 0.74 11.32 -3.11
N MET A 375 1.37 12.25 -2.41
CA MET A 375 0.70 13.32 -1.67
C MET A 375 -0.20 14.17 -2.57
N LEU A 376 0.29 14.52 -3.77
CA LEU A 376 -0.47 15.30 -4.75
C LEU A 376 -1.67 14.50 -5.28
N ILE A 377 -1.47 13.23 -5.61
CA ILE A 377 -2.53 12.31 -6.06
C ILE A 377 -3.60 12.16 -4.96
N THR A 378 -3.19 11.95 -3.72
CA THR A 378 -4.10 11.86 -2.57
C THR A 378 -4.94 13.12 -2.42
N THR A 379 -4.34 14.31 -2.60
CA THR A 379 -5.07 15.59 -2.55
C THR A 379 -6.09 15.71 -3.69
N ILE A 380 -5.72 15.32 -4.91
CA ILE A 380 -6.61 15.30 -6.07
C ILE A 380 -7.79 14.35 -5.81
N LEU A 381 -7.53 13.11 -5.41
CA LEU A 381 -8.58 12.14 -5.13
C LEU A 381 -9.49 12.60 -3.98
N THR A 382 -8.92 13.20 -2.93
CA THR A 382 -9.66 13.77 -1.80
C THR A 382 -10.63 14.86 -2.26
N PHE A 383 -10.23 15.74 -3.18
CA PHE A 383 -11.12 16.74 -3.77
C PHE A 383 -12.38 16.08 -4.40
N TYR A 384 -12.19 15.02 -5.19
CA TYR A 384 -13.30 14.33 -5.84
C TYR A 384 -14.20 13.61 -4.83
N VAL A 385 -13.65 13.01 -3.79
CA VAL A 385 -14.42 12.39 -2.69
C VAL A 385 -15.26 13.44 -1.97
N ILE A 386 -14.69 14.60 -1.62
CA ILE A 386 -15.39 15.69 -0.95
C ILE A 386 -16.49 16.25 -1.85
N ARG A 387 -16.17 16.49 -3.12
CA ARG A 387 -17.10 17.16 -4.07
C ARG A 387 -18.26 16.26 -4.48
N TYR A 388 -17.98 15.03 -4.87
CA TYR A 388 -18.97 14.13 -5.46
C TYR A 388 -19.46 13.06 -4.47
N GLY A 389 -18.60 12.56 -3.59
CA GLY A 389 -18.96 11.58 -2.57
C GLY A 389 -19.73 12.24 -1.41
N TRP A 390 -19.18 13.28 -0.81
CA TRP A 390 -19.82 14.01 0.31
C TRP A 390 -20.74 15.13 -0.15
N LYS A 391 -20.75 15.46 -1.45
CA LYS A 391 -21.64 16.46 -2.08
C LYS A 391 -21.50 17.88 -1.51
N TYR A 392 -20.32 18.26 -1.04
CA TYR A 392 -20.08 19.64 -0.59
C TYR A 392 -20.06 20.64 -1.76
N PRO A 393 -20.40 21.93 -1.53
CA PRO A 393 -20.35 22.97 -2.56
C PRO A 393 -18.92 23.17 -3.07
N LEU A 394 -18.79 23.50 -4.36
CA LEU A 394 -17.49 23.63 -5.05
C LEU A 394 -16.53 24.59 -4.35
N ALA A 395 -17.04 25.74 -3.91
CA ALA A 395 -16.24 26.76 -3.23
C ALA A 395 -15.58 26.22 -1.95
N LEU A 396 -16.32 25.42 -1.15
CA LEU A 396 -15.80 24.80 0.06
C LEU A 396 -14.77 23.71 -0.28
N CYS A 397 -15.03 22.91 -1.33
CA CYS A 397 -14.07 21.90 -1.79
C CYS A 397 -12.75 22.55 -2.21
N ILE A 398 -12.81 23.63 -3.02
CA ILE A 398 -11.61 24.38 -3.43
C ILE A 398 -10.92 24.97 -2.21
N ALA A 399 -11.64 25.65 -1.32
CA ALA A 399 -11.07 26.24 -0.11
C ALA A 399 -10.37 25.20 0.79
N ALA A 400 -10.96 24.01 0.94
CA ALA A 400 -10.41 22.94 1.79
C ALA A 400 -9.19 22.26 1.18
N THR A 401 -9.08 22.17 -0.16
CA THR A 401 -8.01 21.39 -0.81
C THR A 401 -6.95 22.24 -1.49
N SER A 402 -7.22 23.51 -1.82
CA SER A 402 -6.26 24.36 -2.55
C SER A 402 -4.97 24.62 -1.76
N VAL A 403 -5.07 24.84 -0.45
CA VAL A 403 -3.89 25.05 0.40
C VAL A 403 -2.99 23.81 0.38
N PHE A 404 -3.59 22.63 0.57
CA PHE A 404 -2.84 21.36 0.52
C PHE A 404 -2.26 21.11 -0.88
N PHE A 405 -3.03 21.39 -1.93
CA PHE A 405 -2.56 21.25 -3.30
C PHE A 405 -1.34 22.15 -3.59
N LEU A 406 -1.38 23.41 -3.15
CA LEU A 406 -0.28 24.34 -3.36
C LEU A 406 0.99 23.89 -2.62
N VAL A 407 0.84 23.42 -1.37
CA VAL A 407 1.97 22.92 -0.59
C VAL A 407 2.54 21.64 -1.22
N ASP A 408 1.68 20.67 -1.57
CA ASP A 408 2.11 19.43 -2.22
C ASP A 408 2.79 19.71 -3.58
N PHE A 409 2.23 20.67 -4.36
CA PHE A 409 2.80 21.05 -5.65
C PHE A 409 4.15 21.75 -5.48
N ALA A 410 4.33 22.59 -4.45
CA ALA A 410 5.62 23.20 -4.15
C ALA A 410 6.69 22.15 -3.80
N PHE A 411 6.34 21.15 -2.97
CA PHE A 411 7.21 20.01 -2.68
C PHE A 411 7.53 19.20 -3.93
N PHE A 412 6.52 18.89 -4.74
CA PHE A 412 6.72 18.17 -5.99
C PHE A 412 7.64 18.92 -6.95
N ALA A 413 7.38 20.22 -7.17
CA ALA A 413 8.19 21.05 -8.06
C ALA A 413 9.64 21.16 -7.59
N SER A 414 9.86 21.30 -6.27
CA SER A 414 11.20 21.30 -5.68
C SER A 414 11.93 19.97 -5.89
N ASN A 415 11.25 18.84 -5.65
CA ASN A 415 11.84 17.51 -5.84
C ASN A 415 12.07 17.16 -7.32
N LEU A 416 11.34 17.76 -8.24
CA LEU A 416 11.55 17.57 -9.68
C LEU A 416 12.97 18.02 -10.10
N MET A 417 13.57 19.00 -9.42
CA MET A 417 14.97 19.38 -9.66
C MET A 417 15.95 18.27 -9.31
N LYS A 418 15.60 17.38 -8.38
CA LYS A 418 16.41 16.23 -7.98
C LYS A 418 16.19 14.99 -8.85
N LEU A 419 15.39 15.10 -9.93
CA LEU A 419 15.04 13.98 -10.80
C LEU A 419 16.29 13.23 -11.26
N PHE A 420 17.28 13.93 -11.78
CA PHE A 420 18.52 13.32 -12.29
C PHE A 420 19.52 12.97 -11.18
N ALA A 421 19.39 13.57 -10.00
CA ALA A 421 20.23 13.26 -8.83
C ALA A 421 19.83 11.96 -8.09
N GLY A 422 18.71 11.33 -8.47
CA GLY A 422 18.25 10.07 -7.87
C GLY A 422 16.75 9.87 -7.97
N GLY A 423 15.95 10.92 -8.15
CA GLY A 423 14.49 10.86 -8.21
C GLY A 423 13.92 9.99 -9.35
N TRP A 424 14.72 9.72 -10.39
CA TRP A 424 14.35 8.80 -11.47
C TRP A 424 14.16 7.36 -10.99
N PHE A 425 14.88 6.93 -9.93
CA PHE A 425 14.89 5.54 -9.51
C PHE A 425 13.52 5.04 -9.03
N PRO A 426 12.82 5.68 -8.06
CA PRO A 426 11.48 5.25 -7.66
C PRO A 426 10.44 5.44 -8.78
N LEU A 427 10.63 6.41 -9.69
CA LEU A 427 9.75 6.58 -10.85
C LEU A 427 9.88 5.44 -11.85
N VAL A 428 11.08 4.89 -12.06
CA VAL A 428 11.30 3.71 -12.91
C VAL A 428 10.60 2.49 -12.30
N ILE A 429 10.72 2.28 -10.98
CA ILE A 429 10.06 1.19 -10.29
C ILE A 429 8.53 1.36 -10.40
N GLY A 430 8.01 2.54 -10.04
CA GLY A 430 6.59 2.85 -10.15
C GLY A 430 6.08 2.71 -11.59
N GLY A 431 6.84 3.19 -12.58
CA GLY A 431 6.52 3.07 -14.01
C GLY A 431 6.48 1.62 -14.48
N ALA A 432 7.40 0.77 -14.01
CA ALA A 432 7.39 -0.67 -14.29
C ALA A 432 6.13 -1.34 -13.71
N VAL A 433 5.83 -1.10 -12.42
CA VAL A 433 4.63 -1.64 -11.77
C VAL A 433 3.36 -1.11 -12.43
N PHE A 434 3.29 0.18 -12.75
CA PHE A 434 2.18 0.80 -13.48
C PHE A 434 1.94 0.13 -14.84
N THR A 435 3.02 -0.13 -15.58
CA THR A 435 2.96 -0.83 -16.87
C THR A 435 2.41 -2.25 -16.71
N LEU A 436 2.83 -2.98 -15.68
CA LEU A 436 2.28 -4.31 -15.36
C LEU A 436 0.77 -4.22 -15.06
N MET A 437 0.37 -3.28 -14.20
CA MET A 437 -1.03 -3.11 -13.78
C MET A 437 -1.95 -2.73 -14.95
N ILE A 438 -1.54 -1.78 -15.79
CA ILE A 438 -2.32 -1.36 -16.96
C ILE A 438 -2.36 -2.47 -18.00
N THR A 439 -1.25 -3.17 -18.24
CA THR A 439 -1.20 -4.27 -19.19
C THR A 439 -2.12 -5.40 -18.75
N TRP A 440 -2.10 -5.76 -17.47
CA TRP A 440 -3.01 -6.76 -16.93
C TRP A 440 -4.47 -6.36 -17.06
N LYS A 441 -4.82 -5.14 -16.64
CA LYS A 441 -6.20 -4.63 -16.72
C LYS A 441 -6.73 -4.63 -18.16
N GLN A 442 -5.96 -4.10 -19.09
CA GLN A 442 -6.36 -4.03 -20.50
C GLN A 442 -6.43 -5.42 -21.14
N GLY A 443 -5.44 -6.29 -20.85
CA GLY A 443 -5.44 -7.66 -21.37
C GLY A 443 -6.63 -8.48 -20.86
N ARG A 444 -7.00 -8.32 -19.56
CA ARG A 444 -8.20 -8.94 -19.00
C ARG A 444 -9.48 -8.41 -19.65
N GLN A 445 -9.54 -7.14 -19.97
CA GLN A 445 -10.68 -6.55 -20.66
C GLN A 445 -10.84 -7.14 -22.06
N ILE A 446 -9.77 -7.19 -22.86
CA ILE A 446 -9.77 -7.77 -24.22
C ILE A 446 -10.17 -9.26 -24.16
N LEU A 447 -9.60 -10.02 -23.22
CA LEU A 447 -9.93 -11.42 -23.02
C LEU A 447 -11.43 -11.62 -22.70
N ASN A 448 -11.97 -10.81 -21.79
CA ASN A 448 -13.39 -10.88 -21.41
C ASN A 448 -14.30 -10.49 -22.59
N GLU A 449 -13.95 -9.46 -23.36
CA GLU A 449 -14.71 -9.04 -24.54
C GLU A 449 -14.75 -10.17 -25.59
N LYS A 450 -13.62 -10.86 -25.79
CA LYS A 450 -13.56 -11.97 -26.73
C LYS A 450 -14.40 -13.17 -26.26
N LEU A 451 -14.28 -13.53 -24.98
CA LEU A 451 -15.11 -14.59 -24.37
C LEU A 451 -16.61 -14.29 -24.46
N ARG A 452 -16.99 -13.02 -24.37
CA ARG A 452 -18.39 -12.58 -24.53
C ARG A 452 -18.89 -12.69 -25.98
N THR A 453 -18.04 -12.41 -26.96
CA THR A 453 -18.43 -12.47 -28.38
C THR A 453 -18.79 -13.90 -28.80
N ASP A 454 -18.11 -14.89 -28.22
CA ASP A 454 -18.35 -16.31 -28.47
C ASP A 454 -19.28 -16.97 -27.45
N ALA A 455 -19.90 -16.16 -26.56
CA ALA A 455 -20.69 -16.67 -25.44
C ALA A 455 -22.07 -17.15 -25.87
N ILE A 456 -22.47 -18.30 -25.34
CA ILE A 456 -23.80 -18.88 -25.49
C ILE A 456 -24.59 -18.51 -24.22
N ASP A 457 -25.84 -18.06 -24.38
CA ASP A 457 -26.75 -17.81 -23.28
C ASP A 457 -27.06 -19.10 -22.52
N LEU A 458 -26.88 -19.08 -21.21
CA LEU A 458 -27.00 -20.26 -20.36
C LEU A 458 -28.42 -20.80 -20.32
N SER A 459 -29.45 -19.93 -20.20
CA SER A 459 -30.83 -20.37 -20.11
C SER A 459 -31.28 -21.06 -21.38
N SER A 460 -31.08 -20.41 -22.53
CA SER A 460 -31.43 -20.97 -23.84
C SER A 460 -30.68 -22.26 -24.16
N PHE A 461 -29.43 -22.37 -23.70
CA PHE A 461 -28.63 -23.56 -23.88
C PHE A 461 -29.16 -24.74 -23.04
N LEU A 462 -29.52 -24.48 -21.77
CA LEU A 462 -30.10 -25.52 -20.91
C LEU A 462 -31.43 -26.03 -21.46
N ASP A 463 -32.31 -25.12 -21.90
CA ASP A 463 -33.58 -25.49 -22.54
C ASP A 463 -33.34 -26.40 -23.73
N ALA A 464 -32.36 -26.13 -24.58
CA ALA A 464 -32.01 -26.96 -25.73
C ALA A 464 -31.41 -28.32 -25.33
N VAL A 465 -30.52 -28.35 -24.31
CA VAL A 465 -29.90 -29.59 -23.83
C VAL A 465 -30.94 -30.54 -23.20
N PHE A 466 -31.92 -29.99 -22.49
CA PHE A 466 -32.94 -30.81 -21.81
C PHE A 466 -34.10 -31.25 -22.71
N VAL A 467 -34.13 -30.83 -23.98
CA VAL A 467 -34.99 -31.47 -25.00
C VAL A 467 -34.58 -32.95 -25.19
N SER A 468 -33.26 -33.24 -25.15
CA SER A 468 -32.71 -34.60 -25.17
C SER A 468 -31.66 -34.73 -24.06
N PRO A 469 -32.08 -34.97 -22.81
CA PRO A 469 -31.23 -34.87 -21.64
C PRO A 469 -30.07 -35.86 -21.69
N PRO A 470 -28.82 -35.42 -21.40
CA PRO A 470 -27.67 -36.29 -21.28
C PRO A 470 -27.80 -37.22 -20.07
N LEU A 471 -26.96 -38.26 -20.03
CA LEU A 471 -26.89 -39.16 -18.87
C LEU A 471 -26.52 -38.34 -17.61
N ARG A 472 -27.29 -38.57 -16.54
CA ARG A 472 -26.97 -37.97 -15.24
C ARG A 472 -26.14 -38.93 -14.39
N VAL A 473 -25.16 -38.34 -13.67
CA VAL A 473 -24.32 -39.05 -12.71
C VAL A 473 -24.54 -38.45 -11.32
N GLU A 474 -24.42 -39.28 -10.30
CA GLU A 474 -24.63 -38.90 -8.90
C GLU A 474 -23.69 -37.78 -8.47
N GLY A 475 -24.19 -36.83 -7.67
CA GLY A 475 -23.44 -35.76 -7.05
C GLY A 475 -23.71 -34.35 -7.63
N THR A 476 -22.87 -33.42 -7.23
CA THR A 476 -23.01 -32.01 -7.60
C THR A 476 -21.81 -31.53 -8.43
N ALA A 477 -22.06 -30.93 -9.59
CA ALA A 477 -21.06 -30.19 -10.36
C ALA A 477 -21.15 -28.70 -10.10
N VAL A 478 -20.01 -28.09 -9.77
CA VAL A 478 -19.85 -26.65 -9.64
C VAL A 478 -19.03 -26.15 -10.83
N PHE A 479 -19.68 -25.56 -11.81
CA PHE A 479 -19.03 -24.97 -12.98
C PHE A 479 -18.70 -23.50 -12.72
N MET A 480 -17.40 -23.18 -12.73
CA MET A 480 -16.96 -21.80 -12.55
C MET A 480 -17.09 -21.02 -13.86
N THR A 481 -17.72 -19.86 -13.80
CA THR A 481 -17.88 -18.95 -14.95
C THR A 481 -17.33 -17.56 -14.64
N ALA A 482 -16.79 -16.90 -15.67
CA ALA A 482 -16.27 -15.55 -15.55
C ALA A 482 -17.39 -14.50 -15.42
N GLU A 483 -18.56 -14.76 -16.01
CA GLU A 483 -19.72 -13.86 -16.03
C GLU A 483 -21.02 -14.66 -15.81
N PRO A 484 -22.03 -14.04 -15.16
CA PRO A 484 -23.32 -14.69 -14.96
C PRO A 484 -24.08 -14.82 -16.29
N GLY A 485 -24.90 -15.87 -16.41
CA GLY A 485 -25.76 -16.08 -17.57
C GLY A 485 -25.08 -16.64 -18.83
N ILE A 486 -23.80 -17.03 -18.74
CA ILE A 486 -23.03 -17.59 -19.86
C ILE A 486 -22.70 -19.05 -19.60
N VAL A 487 -22.77 -19.89 -20.65
CA VAL A 487 -22.36 -21.29 -20.58
C VAL A 487 -20.86 -21.40 -20.31
N PRO A 488 -20.44 -22.04 -19.20
CA PRO A 488 -19.02 -22.24 -18.91
C PRO A 488 -18.35 -23.16 -19.94
N ASN A 489 -17.17 -22.78 -20.44
CA ASN A 489 -16.40 -23.64 -21.36
C ASN A 489 -16.13 -25.03 -20.76
N ALA A 490 -15.91 -25.11 -19.45
CA ALA A 490 -15.75 -26.38 -18.76
C ALA A 490 -16.99 -27.31 -18.90
N MET A 491 -18.20 -26.75 -18.89
CA MET A 491 -19.43 -27.51 -19.14
C MET A 491 -19.50 -28.00 -20.58
N LEU A 492 -19.18 -27.15 -21.58
CA LEU A 492 -19.15 -27.52 -22.98
C LEU A 492 -18.17 -28.67 -23.24
N HIS A 493 -16.98 -28.60 -22.67
CA HIS A 493 -15.99 -29.68 -22.74
C HIS A 493 -16.48 -30.97 -22.06
N ASN A 494 -17.09 -30.87 -20.88
CA ASN A 494 -17.64 -32.02 -20.18
C ASN A 494 -18.73 -32.70 -20.99
N LEU A 495 -19.68 -31.95 -21.54
CA LEU A 495 -20.75 -32.49 -22.39
C LEU A 495 -20.21 -33.09 -23.70
N LYS A 496 -19.23 -32.43 -24.34
CA LYS A 496 -18.65 -32.91 -25.59
C LYS A 496 -17.88 -34.22 -25.43
N HIS A 497 -17.07 -34.33 -24.39
CA HIS A 497 -16.14 -35.45 -24.21
C HIS A 497 -16.71 -36.57 -23.34
N ASN A 498 -17.34 -36.23 -22.22
CA ASN A 498 -17.88 -37.20 -21.26
C ASN A 498 -19.36 -37.52 -21.49
N LYS A 499 -20.11 -36.62 -22.15
CA LYS A 499 -21.55 -36.76 -22.47
C LYS A 499 -22.45 -36.93 -21.25
N VAL A 500 -22.05 -36.41 -20.09
CA VAL A 500 -22.76 -36.51 -18.83
C VAL A 500 -22.98 -35.15 -18.17
N LEU A 501 -24.03 -35.06 -17.35
CA LEU A 501 -24.23 -33.99 -16.36
C LEU A 501 -24.42 -34.63 -14.99
N HIS A 502 -24.12 -33.87 -13.91
CA HIS A 502 -24.41 -34.32 -12.56
C HIS A 502 -25.90 -34.15 -12.23
N ASP A 503 -26.35 -34.78 -11.15
CA ASP A 503 -27.73 -34.61 -10.67
C ASP A 503 -28.02 -33.16 -10.35
N GLN A 504 -27.08 -32.48 -9.70
CA GLN A 504 -27.14 -31.03 -9.46
C GLN A 504 -26.01 -30.32 -10.17
N ASN A 505 -26.32 -29.17 -10.82
CA ASN A 505 -25.34 -28.35 -11.53
C ASN A 505 -25.44 -26.89 -11.08
N LEU A 506 -24.37 -26.37 -10.52
CA LEU A 506 -24.25 -24.97 -10.08
C LEU A 506 -23.33 -24.19 -11.02
N PHE A 507 -23.82 -23.08 -11.55
CA PHE A 507 -23.05 -22.14 -12.36
C PHE A 507 -22.64 -20.96 -11.47
N VAL A 508 -21.37 -20.96 -11.07
CA VAL A 508 -20.88 -20.06 -10.03
C VAL A 508 -20.01 -18.96 -10.60
N THR A 509 -20.42 -17.72 -10.35
CA THR A 509 -19.67 -16.52 -10.71
C THR A 509 -19.20 -15.80 -9.46
N VAL A 510 -17.91 -15.45 -9.41
CA VAL A 510 -17.33 -14.62 -8.36
C VAL A 510 -17.28 -13.16 -8.82
N VAL A 511 -18.03 -12.30 -8.14
CA VAL A 511 -18.13 -10.86 -8.44
C VAL A 511 -17.37 -10.07 -7.37
N ASN A 512 -16.31 -9.38 -7.78
CA ASN A 512 -15.54 -8.52 -6.90
C ASN A 512 -16.07 -7.07 -6.96
N HIS A 513 -16.25 -6.46 -5.79
CA HIS A 513 -16.73 -5.09 -5.64
C HIS A 513 -15.65 -4.14 -5.13
N GLU A 514 -15.78 -2.86 -5.48
CA GLU A 514 -14.90 -1.78 -5.02
C GLU A 514 -15.14 -1.37 -3.54
N VAL A 515 -15.78 -2.25 -2.75
CA VAL A 515 -15.94 -2.08 -1.30
C VAL A 515 -15.07 -3.07 -0.54
N PRO A 516 -14.57 -2.75 0.65
CA PRO A 516 -13.68 -3.65 1.40
C PRO A 516 -14.36 -4.94 1.81
N TRP A 517 -15.57 -4.86 2.34
CA TRP A 517 -16.28 -5.98 2.94
C TRP A 517 -17.71 -6.10 2.43
N ILE A 518 -18.12 -7.32 2.09
CA ILE A 518 -19.50 -7.72 1.89
C ILE A 518 -19.86 -8.74 2.96
N GLY A 519 -20.94 -8.44 3.71
CA GLY A 519 -21.44 -9.33 4.76
C GLY A 519 -21.92 -10.66 4.20
N MET A 520 -21.87 -11.70 5.01
CA MET A 520 -22.24 -13.06 4.61
C MET A 520 -23.71 -13.17 4.14
N ASP A 521 -24.59 -12.35 4.71
CA ASP A 521 -26.02 -12.24 4.38
C ASP A 521 -26.28 -11.73 2.95
N LYS A 522 -25.41 -10.85 2.45
CA LYS A 522 -25.50 -10.23 1.12
C LYS A 522 -24.57 -10.84 0.08
N ARG A 523 -23.80 -11.84 0.49
CA ARG A 523 -22.75 -12.44 -0.34
C ARG A 523 -23.28 -13.33 -1.44
N LEU A 524 -24.40 -14.02 -1.22
CA LEU A 524 -24.92 -15.03 -2.12
C LEU A 524 -26.23 -14.59 -2.76
N GLN A 525 -26.27 -14.61 -4.08
CA GLN A 525 -27.48 -14.58 -4.90
C GLN A 525 -27.62 -15.93 -5.59
N VAL A 526 -28.74 -16.61 -5.38
CA VAL A 526 -29.04 -17.94 -5.92
C VAL A 526 -30.33 -17.87 -6.68
N GLU A 527 -30.31 -18.30 -7.94
CA GLU A 527 -31.43 -18.36 -8.85
C GLU A 527 -31.56 -19.77 -9.43
N SER A 528 -32.79 -20.32 -9.42
CA SER A 528 -33.04 -21.61 -10.04
C SER A 528 -33.28 -21.44 -11.54
N LEU A 529 -32.57 -22.22 -12.35
CA LEU A 529 -32.72 -22.25 -13.80
C LEU A 529 -33.60 -23.44 -14.27
N GLY A 530 -34.19 -24.21 -13.33
CA GLY A 530 -34.90 -25.47 -13.63
C GLY A 530 -33.94 -26.65 -13.82
N HIS A 531 -34.48 -27.85 -13.92
CA HIS A 531 -33.74 -29.11 -14.19
C HIS A 531 -32.56 -29.36 -13.23
N ASP A 532 -32.70 -29.04 -11.94
CA ASP A 532 -31.64 -29.12 -10.93
C ASP A 532 -30.37 -28.32 -11.31
N CYS A 533 -30.57 -27.23 -12.02
CA CYS A 533 -29.56 -26.27 -12.41
C CYS A 533 -29.76 -24.93 -11.66
N TRP A 534 -28.66 -24.36 -11.14
CA TRP A 534 -28.70 -23.18 -10.30
C TRP A 534 -27.64 -22.17 -10.74
N GLN A 535 -28.02 -20.90 -10.88
CA GLN A 535 -27.07 -19.81 -11.03
C GLN A 535 -26.75 -19.23 -9.66
N VAL A 536 -25.47 -19.12 -9.34
CA VAL A 536 -24.97 -18.63 -8.05
C VAL A 536 -23.97 -17.52 -8.26
N ASN A 537 -24.33 -16.31 -7.87
CA ASN A 537 -23.42 -15.17 -7.87
C ASN A 537 -22.90 -14.93 -6.46
N ILE A 538 -21.58 -14.93 -6.31
CA ILE A 538 -20.92 -14.75 -5.02
C ILE A 538 -20.19 -13.42 -5.03
N HIS A 539 -20.64 -12.50 -4.18
CA HIS A 539 -20.12 -11.14 -4.10
C HIS A 539 -19.06 -11.03 -3.01
N TYR A 540 -17.89 -10.54 -3.37
CA TYR A 540 -16.79 -10.27 -2.45
C TYR A 540 -16.34 -8.80 -2.51
N GLY A 541 -16.01 -8.25 -1.35
CA GLY A 541 -15.24 -7.01 -1.27
C GLY A 541 -13.73 -7.30 -1.32
N PHE A 542 -12.93 -6.29 -1.61
CA PHE A 542 -11.48 -6.46 -1.84
C PHE A 542 -10.66 -6.82 -0.57
N LYS A 543 -11.26 -6.97 0.58
CA LYS A 543 -10.65 -7.52 1.81
C LYS A 543 -11.28 -8.83 2.28
N ASN A 544 -12.35 -9.28 1.63
CA ASN A 544 -12.92 -10.57 1.96
C ASN A 544 -11.94 -11.70 1.59
N ASP A 545 -11.86 -12.72 2.45
CA ASP A 545 -11.17 -13.94 2.09
C ASP A 545 -12.01 -14.74 1.09
N LEU A 546 -11.39 -15.13 -0.01
CA LEU A 546 -12.02 -15.90 -1.09
C LEU A 546 -11.98 -17.38 -0.74
N ASP A 547 -12.96 -17.83 0.01
CA ASP A 547 -13.19 -19.25 0.35
C ASP A 547 -14.50 -19.67 -0.27
N LEU A 548 -14.42 -20.24 -1.47
CA LEU A 548 -15.59 -20.63 -2.24
C LEU A 548 -16.37 -21.79 -1.59
N PRO A 549 -15.74 -22.87 -1.13
CA PRO A 549 -16.45 -23.97 -0.44
C PRO A 549 -17.24 -23.48 0.77
N ARG A 550 -16.65 -22.61 1.58
CA ARG A 550 -17.31 -22.03 2.75
C ARG A 550 -18.50 -21.14 2.38
N ALA A 551 -18.38 -20.36 1.31
CA ALA A 551 -19.49 -19.55 0.81
C ALA A 551 -20.63 -20.42 0.28
N LEU A 552 -20.33 -21.49 -0.47
CA LEU A 552 -21.32 -22.41 -1.02
C LEU A 552 -22.05 -23.23 0.06
N GLN A 553 -21.43 -23.56 1.19
CA GLN A 553 -22.12 -24.24 2.30
C GLN A 553 -23.34 -23.47 2.84
N GLN A 554 -23.43 -22.17 2.59
CA GLN A 554 -24.57 -21.35 3.02
C GLN A 554 -25.79 -21.46 2.11
N ILE A 555 -25.65 -22.13 0.96
CA ILE A 555 -26.77 -22.35 0.02
C ILE A 555 -27.82 -23.31 0.58
N LYS A 556 -27.49 -24.15 1.58
CA LYS A 556 -28.41 -25.13 2.21
C LYS A 556 -29.78 -24.55 2.58
N ASN A 557 -29.86 -23.30 2.91
CA ASN A 557 -31.11 -22.63 3.29
C ASN A 557 -31.95 -22.15 2.09
N ARG A 558 -31.51 -22.39 0.85
CA ARG A 558 -32.12 -21.85 -0.39
C ARG A 558 -32.54 -22.94 -1.40
N GLY A 559 -32.72 -24.17 -0.93
CA GLY A 559 -33.26 -25.26 -1.75
C GLY A 559 -32.23 -26.13 -2.49
N CYS A 560 -30.93 -25.83 -2.36
CA CYS A 560 -29.86 -26.65 -2.91
C CYS A 560 -29.05 -27.27 -1.75
N GLN A 561 -28.82 -28.58 -1.80
CA GLN A 561 -27.99 -29.29 -0.81
C GLN A 561 -26.64 -29.61 -1.42
N LEU A 562 -25.56 -29.02 -0.87
CA LEU A 562 -24.21 -29.38 -1.23
C LEU A 562 -23.62 -30.35 -0.22
N GLU A 563 -23.22 -31.51 -0.70
CA GLU A 563 -22.45 -32.48 0.07
C GLU A 563 -20.98 -32.39 -0.35
N PRO A 564 -20.06 -31.98 0.56
CA PRO A 564 -18.67 -31.78 0.17
C PRO A 564 -17.97 -32.99 -0.44
N MET A 565 -18.36 -34.18 -0.05
CA MET A 565 -17.74 -35.44 -0.53
C MET A 565 -18.14 -35.82 -1.95
N THR A 566 -19.31 -35.36 -2.43
CA THR A 566 -19.86 -35.69 -3.76
C THR A 566 -19.84 -34.47 -4.70
N THR A 567 -19.16 -33.39 -4.30
CA THR A 567 -19.07 -32.14 -5.09
C THR A 567 -17.78 -32.08 -5.90
N SER A 568 -17.92 -31.89 -7.22
CA SER A 568 -16.81 -31.67 -8.15
C SER A 568 -16.81 -30.25 -8.68
N TYR A 569 -15.63 -29.60 -8.69
CA TYR A 569 -15.44 -28.22 -9.16
C TYR A 569 -14.80 -28.23 -10.54
N PHE A 570 -15.52 -27.74 -11.54
CA PHE A 570 -15.05 -27.65 -12.92
C PHE A 570 -14.58 -26.24 -13.23
N LEU A 571 -13.32 -26.09 -13.62
CA LEU A 571 -12.70 -24.82 -13.96
C LEU A 571 -12.19 -24.84 -15.41
N SER A 572 -12.31 -23.69 -16.09
CA SER A 572 -11.59 -23.46 -17.34
C SER A 572 -10.20 -22.89 -17.05
N ARG A 573 -9.17 -23.54 -17.63
CA ARG A 573 -7.81 -23.03 -17.63
C ARG A 573 -7.48 -22.50 -19.01
N ASP A 574 -7.67 -21.18 -19.20
CA ASP A 574 -7.44 -20.55 -20.48
C ASP A 574 -5.93 -20.31 -20.70
N THR A 575 -5.43 -20.75 -21.84
CA THR A 575 -4.07 -20.43 -22.30
C THR A 575 -4.17 -19.32 -23.34
N VAL A 576 -3.64 -18.17 -23.02
CA VAL A 576 -3.65 -16.97 -23.89
C VAL A 576 -2.53 -17.09 -24.91
N ILE A 577 -2.89 -17.01 -26.20
CA ILE A 577 -1.96 -16.97 -27.31
C ILE A 577 -1.97 -15.55 -27.90
N PRO A 578 -0.82 -14.81 -27.87
CA PRO A 578 -0.77 -13.47 -28.45
C PRO A 578 -0.88 -13.54 -29.98
N THR A 579 -1.78 -12.72 -30.54
CA THR A 579 -1.96 -12.58 -32.01
C THR A 579 -1.75 -11.12 -32.43
N ILE A 580 -1.27 -10.91 -33.63
CA ILE A 580 -1.00 -9.56 -34.16
C ILE A 580 -2.33 -8.84 -34.45
N GLY A 581 -2.57 -7.69 -33.78
CA GLY A 581 -3.67 -6.79 -34.10
C GLY A 581 -4.82 -6.70 -33.10
N SER A 582 -4.65 -7.18 -31.88
CA SER A 582 -5.73 -7.31 -30.87
C SER A 582 -5.98 -6.07 -29.99
N GLY A 583 -5.53 -4.87 -30.37
CA GLY A 583 -5.83 -3.62 -29.64
C GLY A 583 -4.84 -3.25 -28.53
N MET A 584 -3.76 -4.01 -28.36
CA MET A 584 -2.61 -3.69 -27.50
C MET A 584 -1.32 -3.69 -28.32
N ALA A 585 -0.26 -3.00 -27.86
CA ALA A 585 1.06 -3.10 -28.48
C ALA A 585 1.60 -4.54 -28.32
N ALA A 586 2.23 -5.10 -29.36
CA ALA A 586 2.66 -6.50 -29.42
C ALA A 586 3.55 -6.95 -28.23
N TRP A 587 4.41 -6.07 -27.70
CA TRP A 587 5.22 -6.38 -26.54
C TRP A 587 4.38 -6.49 -25.25
N ARG A 588 3.30 -5.71 -25.14
CA ARG A 588 2.37 -5.78 -24.00
C ARG A 588 1.49 -7.02 -24.06
N GLU A 589 1.10 -7.47 -25.25
CA GLU A 589 0.38 -8.73 -25.44
C GLU A 589 1.21 -9.92 -24.97
N LYS A 590 2.50 -9.96 -25.39
CA LYS A 590 3.44 -10.98 -24.91
C LYS A 590 3.62 -10.92 -23.38
N LEU A 591 3.73 -9.70 -22.84
CA LEU A 591 3.82 -9.50 -21.39
C LEU A 591 2.55 -10.00 -20.68
N PHE A 592 1.36 -9.67 -21.20
CA PHE A 592 0.09 -10.15 -20.66
C PHE A 592 -0.02 -11.67 -20.71
N ALA A 593 0.32 -12.30 -21.84
CA ALA A 593 0.31 -13.75 -21.97
C ALA A 593 1.26 -14.41 -20.95
N GLN A 594 2.45 -13.85 -20.74
CA GLN A 594 3.40 -14.34 -19.74
C GLN A 594 2.88 -14.15 -18.31
N MET A 595 2.27 -13.01 -18.01
CA MET A 595 1.64 -12.75 -16.71
C MET A 595 0.47 -13.71 -16.47
N HIS A 596 -0.34 -13.99 -17.50
CA HIS A 596 -1.46 -14.91 -17.42
C HIS A 596 -1.00 -16.35 -17.21
N HIS A 597 0.06 -16.77 -17.91
CA HIS A 597 0.66 -18.10 -17.75
C HIS A 597 1.21 -18.33 -16.33
N ASN A 598 1.84 -17.31 -15.76
CA ASN A 598 2.47 -17.37 -14.43
C ASN A 598 1.50 -17.06 -13.27
N ALA A 599 0.25 -16.72 -13.59
CA ALA A 599 -0.77 -16.49 -12.56
C ALA A 599 -1.08 -17.78 -11.80
N SER A 600 -1.28 -17.67 -10.49
CA SER A 600 -1.72 -18.80 -9.67
C SER A 600 -3.03 -19.37 -10.16
N GLY A 601 -3.19 -20.69 -10.06
CA GLY A 601 -4.41 -21.39 -10.43
C GLY A 601 -5.65 -20.80 -9.76
N ALA A 602 -6.80 -20.86 -10.44
CA ALA A 602 -8.06 -20.42 -9.84
C ALA A 602 -8.45 -21.30 -8.65
N ALA A 603 -8.09 -22.57 -8.68
CA ALA A 603 -8.36 -23.53 -7.62
C ALA A 603 -7.70 -23.10 -6.29
N ASP A 604 -6.40 -22.80 -6.32
CA ASP A 604 -5.65 -22.34 -5.14
C ASP A 604 -6.19 -20.99 -4.63
N PHE A 605 -6.49 -20.08 -5.56
CA PHE A 605 -6.95 -18.72 -5.21
C PHE A 605 -8.34 -18.70 -4.56
N LEU A 606 -9.21 -19.65 -4.94
CA LEU A 606 -10.57 -19.83 -4.41
C LEU A 606 -10.63 -20.82 -3.25
N ASN A 607 -9.49 -21.34 -2.81
CA ASN A 607 -9.34 -22.30 -1.72
C ASN A 607 -10.17 -23.60 -1.94
N LEU A 608 -10.15 -24.10 -3.19
CA LEU A 608 -10.87 -25.31 -3.55
C LEU A 608 -10.14 -26.56 -3.05
N PRO A 609 -10.90 -27.65 -2.67
CA PRO A 609 -10.28 -28.90 -2.26
C PRO A 609 -9.59 -29.58 -3.46
N ASN A 610 -8.28 -29.85 -3.36
CA ASN A 610 -7.46 -30.36 -4.47
C ASN A 610 -8.00 -31.66 -5.10
N ASN A 611 -8.64 -32.52 -4.30
CA ASN A 611 -9.15 -33.80 -4.75
C ASN A 611 -10.50 -33.71 -5.50
N SER A 612 -11.13 -32.54 -5.51
CA SER A 612 -12.47 -32.33 -6.10
C SER A 612 -12.43 -31.38 -7.31
N VAL A 613 -11.23 -31.01 -7.80
CA VAL A 613 -11.06 -30.05 -8.89
C VAL A 613 -10.77 -30.76 -10.21
N VAL A 614 -11.52 -30.37 -11.25
CA VAL A 614 -11.31 -30.77 -12.64
C VAL A 614 -10.99 -29.53 -13.47
N GLU A 615 -9.76 -29.41 -13.95
CA GLU A 615 -9.34 -28.31 -14.83
C GLU A 615 -9.40 -28.74 -16.31
N LEU A 616 -10.16 -27.98 -17.10
CA LEU A 616 -10.31 -28.20 -18.53
C LEU A 616 -9.66 -27.05 -19.31
N GLY A 617 -8.70 -27.38 -20.18
CA GLY A 617 -7.89 -26.41 -20.89
C GLY A 617 -8.56 -25.88 -22.16
N SER A 618 -8.57 -24.54 -22.34
CA SER A 618 -8.94 -23.87 -23.60
C SER A 618 -7.79 -22.99 -24.07
N LYS A 619 -7.64 -22.83 -25.40
CA LYS A 619 -6.69 -21.90 -26.01
C LYS A 619 -7.48 -20.73 -26.57
N ILE A 620 -7.09 -19.52 -26.17
CA ILE A 620 -7.76 -18.28 -26.58
C ILE A 620 -6.71 -17.38 -27.24
N GLU A 621 -6.95 -16.99 -28.48
CA GLU A 621 -6.13 -16.05 -29.21
C GLU A 621 -6.57 -14.62 -28.90
N ILE A 622 -5.66 -13.76 -28.47
CA ILE A 622 -5.91 -12.34 -28.20
C ILE A 622 -4.87 -11.46 -28.86
#